data_a3d1babdf13519000d8c7dc9160c9e53
#
_entry.id   a3d1babdf13519000d8c7dc9160c9e53
#
_cell.length_a   1.000
_cell.length_b   1.000
_cell.length_c   1.000
_cell.angle_alpha   90.00
_cell.angle_beta   90.00
_cell.angle_gamma   90.00
#
_symmetry.space_group_name_H-M   'P 1'
#
loop_
_entity.id
_entity.type
_entity.pdbx_description
1 polymer ?
#
loop_
_entity_poly.entity_id
_entity_poly.type
_entity_poly.pdbx_seq_one_letter_code
_entity_poly.pdbx_strand_id
1 'polypeptide(L)'
;MKARIKFRKYGVMKFIGHLDIMRFFQKVMRRADIPIAFTGGYSPHMIMSFANPLGVGLTSDGEYFDIELTEPIDFDAAVERMNATMVEGIEVVNMVEISDDKKRTGMSIVAAADYLSFAKNHAFPDDWKEKADIFLDQPQIMIVKKTKKSEKEVDIKPMIYQFEARDEEIYMQVATGSVENLKPELVMQAFSQFLGLNAEEITFVHHRLEVYANIGTRG
;
A
#
# COMPACT_ATOMS: atom_id res chain seq x y z
N MET A 1 -0.77 -8.41 -24.42
CA MET A 1 -0.69 -9.21 -23.17
C MET A 1 -0.53 -8.25 -22.00
N LYS A 2 -1.19 -8.50 -20.87
CA LYS A 2 -1.03 -7.67 -19.65
C LYS A 2 -0.28 -8.45 -18.57
N ALA A 3 0.54 -7.74 -17.82
CA ALA A 3 1.30 -8.31 -16.72
C ALA A 3 1.20 -7.43 -15.48
N ARG A 4 1.21 -8.06 -14.32
CA ARG A 4 1.29 -7.42 -13.00
C ARG A 4 2.67 -7.62 -12.42
N ILE A 5 3.27 -6.54 -11.97
CA ILE A 5 4.57 -6.51 -11.32
C ILE A 5 4.37 -6.23 -9.85
N LYS A 6 4.94 -7.10 -8.99
CA LYS A 6 5.06 -6.86 -7.55
C LYS A 6 6.44 -6.30 -7.26
N PHE A 7 6.49 -5.26 -6.43
CA PHE A 7 7.76 -4.67 -5.99
C PHE A 7 7.73 -4.28 -4.52
N ARG A 8 8.91 -4.12 -3.96
CA ARG A 8 9.16 -3.64 -2.58
C ARG A 8 9.70 -2.22 -2.63
N LYS A 9 9.41 -1.47 -1.55
CA LYS A 9 9.90 -0.10 -1.34
C LYS A 9 10.35 0.04 0.10
N TYR A 10 11.64 0.29 0.31
CA TYR A 10 12.21 0.30 1.66
C TYR A 10 13.35 1.33 1.79
N GLY A 11 13.97 1.40 2.97
CA GLY A 11 15.08 2.31 3.23
C GLY A 11 14.74 3.77 2.96
N VAL A 12 15.66 4.49 2.35
CA VAL A 12 15.50 5.92 2.02
C VAL A 12 14.46 6.17 0.92
N MET A 13 14.13 5.15 0.14
CA MET A 13 13.13 5.26 -0.93
C MET A 13 11.70 5.49 -0.39
N LYS A 14 11.46 5.30 0.91
CA LYS A 14 10.18 5.67 1.55
C LYS A 14 9.82 7.16 1.39
N PHE A 15 10.80 8.02 1.19
CA PHE A 15 10.59 9.46 1.01
C PHE A 15 10.25 9.88 -0.43
N ILE A 16 10.29 8.92 -1.37
CA ILE A 16 9.93 9.17 -2.78
C ILE A 16 8.43 9.08 -2.98
N GLY A 17 7.84 10.10 -3.59
CA GLY A 17 6.42 10.17 -3.90
C GLY A 17 6.01 9.30 -5.10
N HIS A 18 4.71 9.08 -5.25
CA HIS A 18 4.15 8.22 -6.32
C HIS A 18 4.60 8.63 -7.73
N LEU A 19 4.56 9.93 -8.06
CA LEU A 19 4.93 10.39 -9.40
C LEU A 19 6.40 10.11 -9.73
N ASP A 20 7.28 10.18 -8.74
CA ASP A 20 8.70 9.89 -8.94
C ASP A 20 8.96 8.38 -9.04
N ILE A 21 8.23 7.55 -8.28
CA ILE A 21 8.24 6.08 -8.45
C ILE A 21 7.76 5.70 -9.86
N MET A 22 6.70 6.30 -10.35
CA MET A 22 6.21 6.07 -11.71
C MET A 22 7.27 6.43 -12.77
N ARG A 23 7.89 7.61 -12.66
CA ARG A 23 8.98 8.05 -13.55
C ARG A 23 10.20 7.15 -13.44
N PHE A 24 10.51 6.67 -12.25
CA PHE A 24 11.59 5.73 -12.02
C PHE A 24 11.34 4.42 -12.79
N PHE A 25 10.17 3.80 -12.63
CA PHE A 25 9.82 2.57 -13.36
C PHE A 25 9.75 2.77 -14.88
N GLN A 26 9.31 3.93 -15.37
CA GLN A 26 9.39 4.23 -16.81
C GLN A 26 10.84 4.20 -17.33
N LYS A 27 11.83 4.64 -16.54
CA LYS A 27 13.25 4.52 -16.88
C LYS A 27 13.72 3.07 -16.80
N VAL A 28 13.26 2.32 -15.79
CA VAL A 28 13.57 0.89 -15.64
C VAL A 28 13.07 0.09 -16.85
N MET A 29 11.83 0.30 -17.30
CA MET A 29 11.29 -0.37 -18.50
C MET A 29 12.21 -0.20 -19.71
N ARG A 30 12.70 1.03 -19.95
CA ARG A 30 13.62 1.32 -21.05
C ARG A 30 15.00 0.69 -20.88
N ARG A 31 15.58 0.74 -19.66
CA ARG A 31 16.92 0.22 -19.37
C ARG A 31 16.99 -1.30 -19.37
N ALA A 32 15.92 -1.94 -18.93
CA ALA A 32 15.77 -3.39 -18.86
C ALA A 32 15.24 -3.98 -20.19
N ASP A 33 15.02 -3.13 -21.20
CA ASP A 33 14.49 -3.55 -22.51
C ASP A 33 13.20 -4.37 -22.38
N ILE A 34 12.25 -3.85 -21.58
CA ILE A 34 10.91 -4.44 -21.44
C ILE A 34 10.02 -3.91 -22.55
N PRO A 35 9.40 -4.80 -23.37
CA PRO A 35 8.58 -4.39 -24.51
C PRO A 35 7.21 -3.86 -24.07
N ILE A 36 7.20 -2.73 -23.34
CA ILE A 36 5.99 -2.09 -22.83
C ILE A 36 5.25 -1.36 -23.96
N ALA A 37 3.93 -1.53 -24.00
CA ALA A 37 3.07 -0.84 -24.95
C ALA A 37 2.88 0.65 -24.59
N PHE A 38 2.61 1.46 -25.59
CA PHE A 38 2.32 2.90 -25.47
C PHE A 38 0.89 3.18 -25.90
N THR A 39 0.31 4.24 -25.33
CA THR A 39 -0.97 4.76 -25.79
C THR A 39 -0.84 5.33 -27.20
N GLY A 40 -1.94 5.34 -27.94
CA GLY A 40 -2.01 6.03 -29.24
C GLY A 40 -2.09 7.55 -29.10
N GLY A 41 -1.99 8.25 -30.24
CA GLY A 41 -2.20 9.70 -30.36
C GLY A 41 -0.91 10.53 -30.37
N TYR A 42 -1.04 11.85 -30.20
CA TYR A 42 0.07 12.81 -30.35
C TYR A 42 1.07 12.82 -29.19
N SER A 43 0.71 12.30 -28.04
CA SER A 43 1.58 12.24 -26.85
C SER A 43 1.55 10.83 -26.26
N PRO A 44 2.21 9.86 -26.91
CA PRO A 44 2.21 8.49 -26.43
C PRO A 44 2.96 8.36 -25.10
N HIS A 45 2.35 7.66 -24.14
CA HIS A 45 2.96 7.33 -22.86
C HIS A 45 2.84 5.83 -22.59
N MET A 46 3.74 5.29 -21.79
CA MET A 46 3.75 3.88 -21.39
C MET A 46 2.43 3.51 -20.72
N ILE A 47 1.84 2.39 -21.11
CA ILE A 47 0.63 1.85 -20.47
C ILE A 47 1.05 1.17 -19.17
N MET A 48 0.93 1.94 -18.08
CA MET A 48 1.35 1.55 -16.73
C MET A 48 0.32 2.08 -15.71
N SER A 49 -0.19 1.22 -14.82
CA SER A 49 -1.20 1.55 -13.84
C SER A 49 -0.84 1.00 -12.47
N PHE A 50 -0.62 1.86 -11.49
CA PHE A 50 -0.29 1.48 -10.12
C PHE A 50 -1.54 1.18 -9.28
N ALA A 51 -1.49 0.14 -8.47
CA ALA A 51 -2.54 -0.24 -7.54
C ALA A 51 -2.30 0.40 -6.18
N ASN A 52 -3.19 1.32 -5.79
CA ASN A 52 -3.18 2.00 -4.49
C ASN A 52 -1.78 2.47 -4.02
N PRO A 53 -1.21 3.49 -4.66
CA PRO A 53 0.15 3.95 -4.39
C PRO A 53 0.41 4.25 -2.93
N LEU A 54 1.59 3.83 -2.44
CA LEU A 54 2.01 4.03 -1.07
C LEU A 54 2.30 5.51 -0.78
N GLY A 55 1.85 5.97 0.39
CA GLY A 55 2.17 7.32 0.88
C GLY A 55 3.67 7.53 1.12
N VAL A 56 4.09 8.79 1.15
CA VAL A 56 5.45 9.18 1.52
C VAL A 56 5.69 8.85 3.00
N GLY A 57 6.86 8.35 3.32
CA GLY A 57 7.26 7.96 4.67
C GLY A 57 7.01 6.50 5.02
N LEU A 58 6.24 5.77 4.20
CA LEU A 58 5.96 4.35 4.42
C LEU A 58 6.90 3.46 3.60
N THR A 59 7.18 2.28 4.16
CA THR A 59 7.83 1.16 3.46
C THR A 59 6.83 0.09 3.11
N SER A 60 7.15 -0.80 2.16
CA SER A 60 6.25 -1.87 1.73
C SER A 60 6.99 -3.07 1.13
N ASP A 61 6.45 -4.26 1.39
CA ASP A 61 6.82 -5.52 0.73
C ASP A 61 5.86 -5.88 -0.42
N GLY A 62 4.72 -5.20 -0.52
CA GLY A 62 3.64 -5.54 -1.45
C GLY A 62 3.08 -4.32 -2.19
N GLU A 63 3.83 -3.80 -3.16
CA GLU A 63 3.37 -2.78 -4.10
C GLU A 63 3.13 -3.41 -5.47
N TYR A 64 2.14 -2.90 -6.22
CA TYR A 64 1.76 -3.48 -7.49
C TYR A 64 1.54 -2.42 -8.56
N PHE A 65 1.92 -2.75 -9.78
CA PHE A 65 1.46 -2.05 -10.97
C PHE A 65 1.28 -3.01 -12.14
N ASP A 66 0.34 -2.67 -13.00
CA ASP A 66 0.01 -3.40 -14.22
C ASP A 66 0.63 -2.70 -15.42
N ILE A 67 1.14 -3.46 -16.37
CA ILE A 67 1.65 -2.99 -17.65
C ILE A 67 0.99 -3.76 -18.81
N GLU A 68 1.00 -3.16 -19.97
CA GLU A 68 0.68 -3.83 -21.22
C GLU A 68 1.96 -4.06 -22.02
N LEU A 69 2.14 -5.30 -22.51
CA LEU A 69 3.29 -5.71 -23.31
C LEU A 69 2.90 -5.82 -24.79
N THR A 70 3.81 -5.41 -25.68
CA THR A 70 3.65 -5.54 -27.14
C THR A 70 3.85 -6.97 -27.65
N GLU A 71 4.63 -7.77 -26.92
CA GLU A 71 4.92 -9.17 -27.23
C GLU A 71 5.10 -9.99 -25.95
N PRO A 72 4.96 -11.33 -25.99
CA PRO A 72 5.26 -12.23 -24.89
C PRO A 72 6.76 -12.20 -24.54
N ILE A 73 7.06 -12.26 -23.24
CA ILE A 73 8.43 -12.33 -22.72
C ILE A 73 8.53 -13.39 -21.61
N ASP A 74 9.74 -13.84 -21.33
CA ASP A 74 10.03 -14.61 -20.13
C ASP A 74 9.99 -13.67 -18.90
N PHE A 75 9.10 -13.95 -17.96
CA PHE A 75 8.88 -13.08 -16.80
C PHE A 75 10.03 -13.16 -15.79
N ASP A 76 10.63 -14.32 -15.58
CA ASP A 76 11.75 -14.46 -14.65
C ASP A 76 12.97 -13.70 -15.18
N ALA A 77 13.29 -13.86 -16.46
CA ALA A 77 14.34 -13.09 -17.13
C ALA A 77 14.04 -11.58 -17.13
N ALA A 78 12.77 -11.18 -17.25
CA ALA A 78 12.37 -9.77 -17.17
C ALA A 78 12.58 -9.20 -15.77
N VAL A 79 12.24 -9.95 -14.71
CA VAL A 79 12.49 -9.57 -13.31
C VAL A 79 13.98 -9.39 -13.05
N GLU A 80 14.83 -10.32 -13.50
CA GLU A 80 16.29 -10.21 -13.39
C GLU A 80 16.83 -8.97 -14.09
N ARG A 81 16.40 -8.69 -15.33
CA ARG A 81 16.82 -7.49 -16.08
C ARG A 81 16.36 -6.19 -15.39
N MET A 82 15.13 -6.15 -14.86
CA MET A 82 14.65 -4.99 -14.12
C MET A 82 15.49 -4.78 -12.86
N ASN A 83 15.74 -5.83 -12.07
CA ASN A 83 16.53 -5.72 -10.84
C ASN A 83 17.98 -5.33 -11.08
N ALA A 84 18.58 -5.71 -12.21
CA ALA A 84 19.92 -5.26 -12.62
C ALA A 84 20.00 -3.73 -12.85
N THR A 85 18.87 -3.04 -13.01
CA THR A 85 18.80 -1.57 -13.20
C THR A 85 18.28 -0.82 -11.97
N MET A 86 17.93 -1.55 -10.88
CA MET A 86 17.37 -0.94 -9.67
C MET A 86 18.41 -0.18 -8.87
N VAL A 87 17.88 0.72 -8.04
CA VAL A 87 18.63 1.38 -6.96
C VAL A 87 18.31 0.70 -5.63
N GLU A 88 19.16 0.83 -4.65
CA GLU A 88 18.88 0.37 -3.29
C GLU A 88 17.57 0.98 -2.77
N GLY A 89 16.71 0.13 -2.21
CA GLY A 89 15.41 0.53 -1.65
C GLY A 89 14.22 0.29 -2.58
N ILE A 90 14.42 -0.19 -3.80
CA ILE A 90 13.38 -0.72 -4.69
C ILE A 90 13.83 -2.04 -5.28
N GLU A 91 12.94 -3.05 -5.23
CA GLU A 91 13.20 -4.40 -5.73
C GLU A 91 11.93 -4.95 -6.38
N VAL A 92 12.05 -5.49 -7.59
CA VAL A 92 10.97 -6.25 -8.23
C VAL A 92 11.00 -7.67 -7.67
N VAL A 93 9.87 -8.11 -7.11
CA VAL A 93 9.72 -9.42 -6.47
C VAL A 93 9.31 -10.48 -7.48
N ASN A 94 8.29 -10.18 -8.28
CA ASN A 94 7.80 -11.07 -9.33
C ASN A 94 7.05 -10.32 -10.42
N MET A 95 6.77 -11.02 -11.51
CA MET A 95 5.93 -10.58 -12.61
C MET A 95 5.04 -11.75 -13.05
N VAL A 96 3.74 -11.49 -13.22
CA VAL A 96 2.77 -12.53 -13.62
C VAL A 96 1.83 -12.02 -14.70
N GLU A 97 1.36 -12.92 -15.57
CA GLU A 97 0.32 -12.59 -16.54
C GLU A 97 -1.02 -12.33 -15.84
N ILE A 98 -1.75 -11.33 -16.30
CA ILE A 98 -3.11 -11.04 -15.81
C ILE A 98 -4.11 -11.02 -16.96
N SER A 99 -5.38 -11.30 -16.61
CA SER A 99 -6.49 -11.25 -17.55
C SER A 99 -6.68 -9.86 -18.15
N ASP A 100 -7.10 -9.81 -19.42
CA ASP A 100 -7.46 -8.57 -20.13
C ASP A 100 -8.76 -7.93 -19.64
N ASP A 101 -9.45 -8.54 -18.67
CA ASP A 101 -10.67 -8.00 -18.10
C ASP A 101 -10.41 -6.64 -17.43
N LYS A 102 -10.96 -5.57 -18.03
CA LYS A 102 -10.85 -4.19 -17.54
C LYS A 102 -11.35 -4.01 -16.10
N LYS A 103 -12.25 -4.88 -15.62
CA LYS A 103 -12.79 -4.87 -14.25
C LYS A 103 -11.80 -5.44 -13.23
N ARG A 104 -10.70 -6.07 -13.67
CA ARG A 104 -9.69 -6.71 -12.84
C ARG A 104 -8.33 -6.03 -12.88
N THR A 105 -8.28 -4.76 -13.28
CA THR A 105 -7.04 -3.98 -13.29
C THR A 105 -6.72 -3.39 -11.91
N GLY A 106 -5.45 -3.30 -11.59
CA GLY A 106 -4.84 -2.93 -10.31
C GLY A 106 -5.66 -2.10 -9.33
N MET A 107 -5.94 -0.83 -9.66
CA MET A 107 -6.68 0.08 -8.77
C MET A 107 -8.13 -0.33 -8.49
N SER A 108 -8.80 -0.98 -9.44
CA SER A 108 -10.26 -1.23 -9.34
C SER A 108 -10.61 -2.40 -8.43
N ILE A 109 -9.65 -3.29 -8.14
CA ILE A 109 -9.89 -4.50 -7.36
C ILE A 109 -9.34 -4.44 -5.94
N VAL A 110 -8.51 -3.45 -5.62
CA VAL A 110 -7.94 -3.31 -4.27
C VAL A 110 -9.05 -3.02 -3.26
N ALA A 111 -9.07 -3.79 -2.17
CA ALA A 111 -10.07 -3.69 -1.11
C ALA A 111 -9.49 -3.64 0.30
N ALA A 112 -8.31 -4.22 0.52
CA ALA A 112 -7.65 -4.22 1.82
C ALA A 112 -6.14 -4.13 1.70
N ALA A 113 -5.48 -3.74 2.78
CA ALA A 113 -4.03 -3.83 2.93
C ALA A 113 -3.66 -4.14 4.37
N ASP A 114 -2.56 -4.87 4.53
CA ASP A 114 -1.97 -5.21 5.82
C ASP A 114 -0.81 -4.29 6.13
N TYR A 115 -0.71 -3.92 7.41
CA TYR A 115 0.37 -3.11 7.94
C TYR A 115 0.93 -3.68 9.23
N LEU A 116 2.24 -3.49 9.44
CA LEU A 116 2.88 -3.46 10.74
C LEU A 116 3.15 -2.01 11.11
N SER A 117 2.84 -1.64 12.35
CA SER A 117 2.97 -0.27 12.84
C SER A 117 3.53 -0.24 14.25
N PHE A 118 4.42 0.72 14.52
CA PHE A 118 4.96 0.92 15.86
C PHE A 118 5.21 2.40 16.16
N ALA A 119 5.28 2.75 17.44
CA ALA A 119 5.64 4.08 17.91
C ALA A 119 7.17 4.21 17.99
N LYS A 120 7.73 5.15 17.23
CA LYS A 120 9.19 5.33 17.15
C LYS A 120 9.79 6.02 18.37
N ASN A 121 9.10 7.00 18.92
CA ASN A 121 9.61 7.92 19.94
C ASN A 121 8.84 7.83 21.27
N HIS A 122 7.98 6.84 21.43
CA HIS A 122 7.14 6.68 22.61
C HIS A 122 6.96 5.21 22.94
N ALA A 123 7.06 4.86 24.24
CA ALA A 123 6.70 3.53 24.71
C ALA A 123 5.21 3.51 25.07
N PHE A 124 4.50 2.47 24.65
CA PHE A 124 3.16 2.22 25.13
C PHE A 124 3.15 1.76 26.58
N PRO A 125 2.04 1.95 27.33
CA PRO A 125 1.87 1.40 28.68
C PRO A 125 2.06 -0.12 28.70
N ASP A 126 2.47 -0.69 29.83
CA ASP A 126 2.77 -2.12 29.95
C ASP A 126 1.60 -3.03 29.55
N ASP A 127 0.36 -2.55 29.70
CA ASP A 127 -0.89 -3.27 29.38
C ASP A 127 -1.40 -3.03 27.94
N TRP A 128 -0.57 -2.48 27.05
CA TRP A 128 -1.01 -2.12 25.70
C TRP A 128 -1.39 -3.33 24.84
N LYS A 129 -0.78 -4.51 25.08
CA LYS A 129 -1.07 -5.74 24.32
C LYS A 129 -2.48 -6.25 24.66
N GLU A 130 -2.82 -6.32 25.93
CA GLU A 130 -4.17 -6.66 26.40
C GLU A 130 -5.23 -5.67 25.88
N LYS A 131 -4.86 -4.37 25.85
CA LYS A 131 -5.73 -3.34 25.28
C LYS A 131 -5.88 -3.44 23.77
N ALA A 132 -4.88 -3.92 23.05
CA ALA A 132 -4.98 -4.18 21.61
C ALA A 132 -6.03 -5.26 21.32
N ASP A 133 -6.10 -6.32 22.13
CA ASP A 133 -7.06 -7.43 21.97
C ASP A 133 -8.52 -6.97 22.12
N ILE A 134 -8.78 -5.95 22.94
CA ILE A 134 -10.12 -5.42 23.18
C ILE A 134 -10.41 -4.12 22.41
N PHE A 135 -9.47 -3.59 21.65
CA PHE A 135 -9.64 -2.34 20.93
C PHE A 135 -10.83 -2.38 19.97
N LEU A 136 -11.01 -3.48 19.26
CA LEU A 136 -12.14 -3.67 18.35
C LEU A 136 -13.45 -4.05 19.02
N ASP A 137 -13.49 -4.32 20.33
CA ASP A 137 -14.71 -4.59 21.08
C ASP A 137 -15.56 -3.34 21.33
N GLN A 138 -14.98 -2.15 21.16
CA GLN A 138 -15.71 -0.91 21.25
C GLN A 138 -16.90 -0.90 20.27
N PRO A 139 -18.07 -0.32 20.63
CA PRO A 139 -19.23 -0.23 19.73
C PRO A 139 -18.92 0.57 18.47
N GLN A 140 -18.06 1.58 18.58
CA GLN A 140 -17.57 2.43 17.50
C GLN A 140 -16.18 2.96 17.82
N ILE A 141 -15.39 3.29 16.80
CA ILE A 141 -14.07 3.90 16.93
C ILE A 141 -14.10 5.23 16.17
N MET A 142 -14.34 6.29 16.91
CA MET A 142 -14.50 7.64 16.35
C MET A 142 -13.17 8.35 16.20
N ILE A 143 -12.94 8.96 15.03
CA ILE A 143 -11.85 9.88 14.79
C ILE A 143 -12.35 11.20 14.24
N VAL A 144 -11.62 12.28 14.47
CA VAL A 144 -11.86 13.57 13.82
C VAL A 144 -10.99 13.65 12.58
N LYS A 145 -11.61 13.52 11.41
CA LYS A 145 -10.93 13.68 10.13
C LYS A 145 -10.92 15.15 9.74
N LYS A 146 -9.74 15.77 9.81
CA LYS A 146 -9.56 17.18 9.40
C LYS A 146 -9.34 17.28 7.89
N THR A 147 -10.10 18.14 7.24
CA THR A 147 -9.89 18.53 5.84
C THR A 147 -9.59 20.03 5.79
N LYS A 148 -9.12 20.54 4.64
CA LYS A 148 -8.84 21.99 4.49
C LYS A 148 -10.05 22.91 4.77
N LYS A 149 -11.27 22.37 4.75
CA LYS A 149 -12.52 23.15 4.84
C LYS A 149 -13.45 22.72 5.97
N SER A 150 -13.23 21.57 6.59
CA SER A 150 -14.13 21.03 7.62
C SER A 150 -13.44 19.98 8.49
N GLU A 151 -13.94 19.81 9.70
CA GLU A 151 -13.69 18.67 10.58
C GLU A 151 -14.94 17.79 10.56
N LYS A 152 -14.75 16.48 10.44
CA LYS A 152 -15.84 15.50 10.45
C LYS A 152 -15.47 14.34 11.34
N GLU A 153 -16.37 13.99 12.25
CA GLU A 153 -16.28 12.73 13.00
C GLU A 153 -16.64 11.56 12.08
N VAL A 154 -15.83 10.54 12.12
CA VAL A 154 -15.99 9.32 11.31
C VAL A 154 -15.75 8.12 12.18
N ASP A 155 -16.67 7.14 12.15
CA ASP A 155 -16.46 5.83 12.72
C ASP A 155 -15.59 5.02 11.76
N ILE A 156 -14.38 4.66 12.22
CA ILE A 156 -13.43 3.85 11.42
C ILE A 156 -13.50 2.37 11.75
N LYS A 157 -14.24 1.94 12.76
CA LYS A 157 -14.34 0.53 13.16
C LYS A 157 -14.73 -0.39 11.98
N PRO A 158 -15.74 -0.08 11.13
CA PRO A 158 -16.10 -0.93 10.00
C PRO A 158 -15.00 -1.13 8.95
N MET A 159 -14.01 -0.21 8.94
CA MET A 159 -12.87 -0.25 8.02
C MET A 159 -11.64 -0.94 8.58
N ILE A 160 -11.68 -1.45 9.82
CA ILE A 160 -10.59 -2.21 10.46
C ILE A 160 -11.03 -3.66 10.51
N TYR A 161 -10.40 -4.50 9.70
CA TYR A 161 -10.78 -5.92 9.58
C TYR A 161 -10.06 -6.81 10.60
N GLN A 162 -8.80 -6.44 10.92
CA GLN A 162 -8.01 -7.10 11.96
C GLN A 162 -7.14 -6.05 12.67
N PHE A 163 -6.89 -6.30 13.95
CA PHE A 163 -6.02 -5.48 14.78
C PHE A 163 -5.51 -6.32 15.94
N GLU A 164 -4.21 -6.51 16.03
CA GLU A 164 -3.60 -7.38 17.05
C GLU A 164 -2.17 -6.94 17.37
N ALA A 165 -1.72 -7.21 18.59
CA ALA A 165 -0.32 -7.05 18.97
C ALA A 165 0.50 -8.23 18.41
N ARG A 166 1.62 -7.94 17.75
CA ARG A 166 2.64 -8.90 17.31
C ARG A 166 3.99 -8.45 17.79
N ASP A 167 4.57 -9.16 18.74
CA ASP A 167 5.80 -8.75 19.43
C ASP A 167 5.72 -7.31 19.96
N GLU A 168 6.50 -6.38 19.42
CA GLU A 168 6.50 -4.96 19.80
C GLU A 168 5.82 -4.06 18.75
N GLU A 169 5.09 -4.65 17.81
CA GLU A 169 4.40 -3.97 16.72
C GLU A 169 2.90 -4.27 16.77
N ILE A 170 2.14 -3.44 16.10
CA ILE A 170 0.72 -3.68 15.84
C ILE A 170 0.54 -4.11 14.39
N TYR A 171 -0.01 -5.30 14.22
CA TYR A 171 -0.54 -5.72 12.94
C TYR A 171 -1.96 -5.22 12.78
N MET A 172 -2.27 -4.70 11.59
CA MET A 172 -3.62 -4.33 11.23
C MET A 172 -3.92 -4.65 9.76
N GLN A 173 -5.14 -5.10 9.49
CA GLN A 173 -5.69 -5.16 8.15
C GLN A 173 -6.81 -4.13 8.02
N VAL A 174 -6.74 -3.25 7.03
CA VAL A 174 -7.67 -2.13 6.89
C VAL A 174 -8.21 -2.02 5.47
N ALA A 175 -9.40 -1.42 5.34
CA ALA A 175 -9.99 -1.08 4.06
C ALA A 175 -9.05 -0.17 3.26
N THR A 176 -8.80 -0.56 2.02
CA THR A 176 -7.86 0.12 1.13
C THR A 176 -8.38 0.03 -0.29
N GLY A 177 -8.48 1.15 -0.98
CA GLY A 177 -8.96 1.17 -2.37
C GLY A 177 -9.63 2.47 -2.77
N SER A 178 -10.34 2.44 -3.87
CA SER A 178 -11.03 3.62 -4.43
C SER A 178 -12.36 3.92 -3.75
N VAL A 179 -13.02 2.92 -3.16
CA VAL A 179 -14.32 3.09 -2.48
C VAL A 179 -14.11 3.53 -1.04
N GLU A 180 -13.28 2.81 -0.32
CA GLU A 180 -12.90 3.12 1.07
C GLU A 180 -11.40 3.04 1.21
N ASN A 181 -10.84 3.97 1.98
CA ASN A 181 -9.40 4.00 2.24
C ASN A 181 -9.14 4.53 3.64
N LEU A 182 -8.68 3.64 4.53
CA LEU A 182 -8.28 3.98 5.89
C LEU A 182 -6.75 3.95 5.99
N LYS A 183 -6.18 5.08 6.39
CA LYS A 183 -4.73 5.17 6.61
C LYS A 183 -4.36 4.52 7.95
N PRO A 184 -3.27 3.73 8.03
CA PRO A 184 -2.81 3.12 9.29
C PRO A 184 -2.50 4.16 10.37
N GLU A 185 -2.04 5.35 10.00
CA GLU A 185 -1.82 6.47 10.91
C GLU A 185 -3.07 6.83 11.73
N LEU A 186 -4.25 6.86 11.11
CA LEU A 186 -5.50 7.18 11.79
C LEU A 186 -5.93 6.09 12.79
N VAL A 187 -5.63 4.83 12.47
CA VAL A 187 -5.88 3.71 13.37
C VAL A 187 -4.97 3.80 14.59
N MET A 188 -3.68 4.06 14.39
CA MET A 188 -2.71 4.22 15.48
C MET A 188 -3.02 5.43 16.36
N GLN A 189 -3.51 6.52 15.79
CA GLN A 189 -3.99 7.69 16.55
C GLN A 189 -5.19 7.31 17.43
N ALA A 190 -6.18 6.61 16.88
CA ALA A 190 -7.35 6.15 17.64
C ALA A 190 -6.95 5.17 18.76
N PHE A 191 -6.02 4.26 18.48
CA PHE A 191 -5.50 3.33 19.49
C PHE A 191 -4.75 4.05 20.60
N SER A 192 -3.91 5.05 20.26
CA SER A 192 -3.20 5.86 21.27
C SER A 192 -4.17 6.61 22.17
N GLN A 193 -5.24 7.17 21.62
CA GLN A 193 -6.30 7.80 22.42
C GLN A 193 -7.02 6.79 23.34
N PHE A 194 -7.26 5.57 22.84
CA PHE A 194 -7.81 4.47 23.66
C PHE A 194 -6.88 4.08 24.81
N LEU A 195 -5.56 4.17 24.63
CA LEU A 195 -4.55 4.00 25.68
C LEU A 195 -4.45 5.21 26.64
N GLY A 196 -5.15 6.31 26.39
CA GLY A 196 -5.07 7.54 27.16
C GLY A 196 -3.85 8.41 26.85
N LEU A 197 -3.23 8.21 25.68
CA LEU A 197 -2.05 8.93 25.22
C LEU A 197 -2.41 10.10 24.30
N ASN A 198 -1.54 11.11 24.26
CA ASN A 198 -1.63 12.18 23.27
C ASN A 198 -1.01 11.72 21.94
N ALA A 199 -1.86 11.35 20.99
CA ALA A 199 -1.40 10.85 19.69
C ALA A 199 -0.58 11.85 18.87
N GLU A 200 -0.75 13.18 19.11
CA GLU A 200 -0.02 14.22 18.40
C GLU A 200 1.48 14.26 18.79
N GLU A 201 1.85 13.68 19.93
CA GLU A 201 3.24 13.60 20.41
C GLU A 201 3.95 12.34 19.94
N ILE A 202 3.22 11.41 19.31
CA ILE A 202 3.75 10.10 18.92
C ILE A 202 4.03 10.08 17.42
N THR A 203 5.24 9.68 17.07
CA THR A 203 5.62 9.41 15.68
C THR A 203 5.45 7.93 15.37
N PHE A 204 4.55 7.59 14.48
CA PHE A 204 4.34 6.22 14.04
C PHE A 204 5.16 5.89 12.80
N VAL A 205 5.59 4.65 12.72
CA VAL A 205 6.21 4.06 11.54
C VAL A 205 5.29 2.96 11.02
N HIS A 206 5.05 2.94 9.72
CA HIS A 206 4.18 1.97 9.06
C HIS A 206 4.93 1.24 7.97
N HIS A 207 4.77 -0.06 7.96
CA HIS A 207 5.25 -0.95 6.91
C HIS A 207 4.08 -1.70 6.32
N ARG A 208 3.81 -1.55 5.02
CA ARG A 208 2.77 -2.31 4.32
C ARG A 208 3.30 -3.68 3.94
N LEU A 209 2.65 -4.72 4.43
CA LEU A 209 3.04 -6.10 4.11
C LEU A 209 2.49 -6.53 2.75
N GLU A 210 1.17 -6.28 2.53
CA GLU A 210 0.48 -6.76 1.34
C GLU A 210 -0.75 -5.91 1.01
N VAL A 211 -1.21 -6.01 -0.23
CA VAL A 211 -2.45 -5.43 -0.75
C VAL A 211 -3.33 -6.54 -1.29
N TYR A 212 -4.61 -6.53 -0.92
CA TYR A 212 -5.57 -7.57 -1.27
C TYR A 212 -6.64 -7.07 -2.22
N ALA A 213 -6.98 -7.94 -3.17
CA ALA A 213 -8.08 -7.72 -4.09
C ALA A 213 -9.39 -8.31 -3.55
N ASN A 214 -10.50 -7.61 -3.74
CA ASN A 214 -11.82 -8.22 -3.59
C ASN A 214 -12.16 -8.98 -4.88
N ILE A 215 -12.03 -10.30 -4.84
CA ILE A 215 -12.37 -11.16 -5.98
C ILE A 215 -13.87 -11.48 -5.98
N GLY A 216 -14.72 -10.74 -5.29
CA GLY A 216 -16.16 -10.94 -5.20
C GLY A 216 -16.55 -12.42 -5.23
N THR A 217 -17.09 -12.97 -4.16
CA THR A 217 -17.75 -14.27 -4.22
C THR A 217 -18.81 -14.18 -5.31
N ARG A 218 -18.67 -15.00 -6.35
CA ARG A 218 -19.78 -15.23 -7.28
C ARG A 218 -20.91 -15.85 -6.46
N GLY A 219 -21.94 -15.05 -6.13
CA GLY A 219 -23.23 -15.57 -5.74
C GLY A 219 -23.87 -16.29 -6.92
#